data_1981855dc2ef90df04031a300b27ab4b
#
_entry.id   1981855dc2ef90df04031a300b27ab4b
#
_cell.length_a   1.000
_cell.length_b   1.000
_cell.length_c   1.000
_cell.angle_alpha   90.00
_cell.angle_beta   90.00
_cell.angle_gamma   90.00
#
_symmetry.space_group_name_H-M   'P 1'
#
loop_
_entity.id
_entity.type
_entity.pdbx_description
1 polymer ?
#
loop_
_entity_poly.entity_id
_entity_poly.type
_entity_poly.pdbx_seq_one_letter_code
_entity_poly.pdbx_strand_id
1 'polypeptide(L)'
;MKRNGFGVVAIVTLALSGLGLAVLGGRSSSAQDKDKQDKYTLQIPGGLSFSEIKGYEQWQVVGPSFTEAANVLRAIVANPVMIKAYQEGVPGNGKPFPDGSKIVKLEWKPKKITDPPFSANTPDTVAGDLVEVEFIIKDSKKFSDTHGWGYAMFDYDAASGKFSPATTSSHPPVGHDAKCGAACHELAASKDYIFTAYSKR
;
A
#
# COMPACT_ATOMS: atom_id res chain seq x y z
N MET A 1 -24.51 -6.61 -88.16
CA MET A 1 -24.75 -8.07 -88.02
C MET A 1 -25.14 -8.27 -86.57
N LYS A 2 -26.43 -8.47 -86.28
CA LYS A 2 -27.14 -9.68 -85.97
C LYS A 2 -26.35 -10.48 -84.86
N ARG A 3 -26.85 -10.79 -83.67
CA ARG A 3 -28.12 -11.52 -83.37
C ARG A 3 -28.48 -11.46 -81.87
N ASN A 4 -29.71 -11.36 -81.64
CA ASN A 4 -30.59 -11.65 -80.55
C ASN A 4 -30.23 -12.92 -79.69
N GLY A 5 -30.56 -12.87 -78.43
CA GLY A 5 -30.68 -14.07 -77.55
C GLY A 5 -31.53 -13.71 -76.34
N PHE A 6 -32.78 -14.08 -76.40
CA PHE A 6 -33.86 -14.17 -75.37
C PHE A 6 -33.26 -14.91 -74.11
N GLY A 7 -33.48 -14.51 -72.88
CA GLY A 7 -34.74 -14.60 -72.19
C GLY A 7 -34.67 -15.76 -71.19
N VAL A 8 -34.75 -15.56 -69.92
CA VAL A 8 -35.58 -16.37 -69.03
C VAL A 8 -35.63 -15.65 -67.66
N VAL A 9 -36.81 -15.25 -67.27
CA VAL A 9 -37.16 -14.76 -65.93
C VAL A 9 -37.33 -15.98 -65.06
N ALA A 10 -36.51 -16.13 -64.04
CA ALA A 10 -36.77 -17.08 -62.98
C ALA A 10 -37.16 -16.31 -61.71
N ILE A 11 -38.42 -16.46 -61.37
CA ILE A 11 -38.98 -15.99 -60.09
C ILE A 11 -38.44 -16.94 -59.00
N VAL A 12 -37.60 -16.44 -58.10
CA VAL A 12 -37.23 -17.18 -56.91
C VAL A 12 -37.94 -16.55 -55.71
N THR A 13 -38.87 -17.31 -55.17
CA THR A 13 -39.59 -17.01 -53.94
C THR A 13 -38.63 -16.97 -52.78
N LEU A 14 -38.56 -15.81 -52.10
CA LEU A 14 -37.83 -15.68 -50.83
C LEU A 14 -38.61 -16.36 -49.71
N ALA A 15 -38.09 -17.44 -49.20
CA ALA A 15 -38.48 -17.99 -47.88
C ALA A 15 -37.74 -17.21 -46.78
N LEU A 16 -38.47 -16.42 -46.00
CA LEU A 16 -37.98 -15.82 -44.77
C LEU A 16 -37.82 -16.92 -43.70
N SER A 17 -36.63 -17.42 -43.52
CA SER A 17 -36.26 -18.18 -42.33
C SER A 17 -35.69 -17.23 -41.29
N GLY A 18 -36.48 -16.91 -40.28
CA GLY A 18 -36.04 -16.14 -39.11
C GLY A 18 -34.95 -16.88 -38.36
N LEU A 19 -33.71 -16.40 -38.45
CA LEU A 19 -32.63 -16.80 -37.55
C LEU A 19 -32.76 -15.96 -36.27
N GLY A 20 -33.30 -16.55 -35.23
CA GLY A 20 -33.24 -16.01 -33.88
C GLY A 20 -31.79 -15.94 -33.40
N LEU A 21 -31.24 -14.72 -33.31
CA LEU A 21 -29.98 -14.49 -32.62
C LEU A 21 -30.22 -14.68 -31.12
N ALA A 22 -29.91 -15.86 -30.61
CA ALA A 22 -29.74 -16.08 -29.17
C ALA A 22 -28.48 -15.35 -28.77
N VAL A 23 -28.61 -14.15 -28.22
CA VAL A 23 -27.55 -13.48 -27.50
C VAL A 23 -27.30 -14.26 -26.21
N LEU A 24 -26.38 -15.22 -26.27
CA LEU A 24 -25.79 -15.82 -25.08
C LEU A 24 -24.99 -14.71 -24.41
N GLY A 25 -25.65 -13.96 -23.53
CA GLY A 25 -25.01 -13.09 -22.58
C GLY A 25 -24.10 -13.94 -21.68
N GLY A 26 -22.88 -14.16 -22.14
CA GLY A 26 -21.82 -14.70 -21.31
C GLY A 26 -21.63 -13.78 -20.12
N ARG A 27 -22.23 -14.15 -18.97
CA ARG A 27 -21.76 -13.66 -17.69
C ARG A 27 -20.32 -14.17 -17.57
N SER A 28 -19.37 -13.34 -17.93
CA SER A 28 -18.00 -13.48 -17.44
C SER A 28 -18.06 -13.30 -15.93
N SER A 29 -18.34 -14.38 -15.24
CA SER A 29 -18.11 -14.46 -13.81
C SER A 29 -16.62 -14.24 -13.63
N SER A 30 -16.23 -13.11 -13.11
CA SER A 30 -14.87 -12.83 -12.68
C SER A 30 -14.48 -13.87 -11.63
N ALA A 31 -13.89 -14.98 -12.09
CA ALA A 31 -13.26 -15.99 -11.24
C ALA A 31 -12.00 -15.44 -10.54
N GLN A 32 -11.66 -14.18 -10.80
CA GLN A 32 -10.43 -13.52 -10.37
C GLN A 32 -10.53 -12.81 -9.02
N ASP A 33 -11.70 -12.78 -8.39
CA ASP A 33 -11.92 -11.99 -7.17
C ASP A 33 -11.93 -12.82 -5.86
N LYS A 34 -11.85 -14.15 -5.95
CA LYS A 34 -11.88 -15.01 -4.76
C LYS A 34 -10.56 -15.16 -4.02
N ASP A 35 -9.45 -14.68 -4.59
CA ASP A 35 -8.09 -14.83 -4.03
C ASP A 35 -7.47 -13.50 -3.55
N LYS A 36 -8.19 -12.39 -3.68
CA LYS A 36 -7.72 -11.08 -3.24
C LYS A 36 -7.90 -10.94 -1.74
N GLN A 37 -6.76 -10.90 -1.04
CA GLN A 37 -6.75 -10.65 0.40
C GLN A 37 -7.32 -9.26 0.72
N ASP A 38 -8.26 -9.18 1.64
CA ASP A 38 -8.58 -7.90 2.30
C ASP A 38 -7.58 -7.67 3.45
N LYS A 39 -6.55 -6.87 3.19
CA LYS A 39 -5.50 -6.55 4.18
C LYS A 39 -6.06 -5.93 5.47
N TYR A 40 -7.23 -5.31 5.41
CA TYR A 40 -7.83 -4.66 6.57
C TYR A 40 -8.46 -5.64 7.56
N THR A 41 -8.52 -6.92 7.23
CA THR A 41 -8.93 -7.99 8.17
C THR A 41 -7.76 -8.53 9.01
N LEU A 42 -6.53 -8.15 8.67
CA LEU A 42 -5.33 -8.61 9.37
C LEU A 42 -5.15 -7.88 10.69
N GLN A 43 -4.62 -8.61 11.67
CA GLN A 43 -4.32 -8.10 13.00
C GLN A 43 -3.04 -8.75 13.56
N ILE A 44 -2.21 -7.95 14.21
CA ILE A 44 -1.10 -8.48 15.02
C ILE A 44 -1.69 -9.21 16.23
N PRO A 45 -1.23 -10.41 16.56
CA PRO A 45 -1.71 -11.13 17.74
C PRO A 45 -1.61 -10.27 19.01
N GLY A 46 -2.77 -10.01 19.65
CA GLY A 46 -2.85 -9.16 20.84
C GLY A 46 -2.58 -7.66 20.60
N GLY A 47 -2.47 -7.22 19.36
CA GLY A 47 -2.07 -5.87 18.98
C GLY A 47 -3.02 -5.15 18.03
N LEU A 48 -2.45 -4.28 17.20
CA LEU A 48 -3.18 -3.43 16.26
C LEU A 48 -3.66 -4.20 15.03
N SER A 49 -4.80 -3.77 14.50
CA SER A 49 -5.33 -4.22 13.21
C SER A 49 -4.81 -3.34 12.07
N PHE A 50 -4.62 -3.91 10.88
CA PHE A 50 -4.32 -3.15 9.67
C PHE A 50 -5.42 -2.13 9.35
N SER A 51 -6.66 -2.38 9.76
CA SER A 51 -7.78 -1.47 9.58
C SER A 51 -7.61 -0.12 10.29
N GLU A 52 -6.76 -0.04 11.31
CA GLU A 52 -6.47 1.21 12.03
C GLU A 52 -5.87 2.30 11.14
N ILE A 53 -5.22 1.89 10.04
CA ILE A 53 -4.60 2.80 9.08
C ILE A 53 -5.34 2.86 7.75
N LYS A 54 -6.61 2.45 7.70
CA LYS A 54 -7.39 2.47 6.45
C LYS A 54 -7.33 3.85 5.78
N GLY A 55 -6.99 3.86 4.49
CA GLY A 55 -6.85 5.08 3.69
C GLY A 55 -5.48 5.75 3.78
N TYR A 56 -4.48 5.10 4.40
CA TYR A 56 -3.11 5.64 4.53
C TYR A 56 -2.46 5.97 3.18
N GLU A 57 -2.89 5.35 2.11
CA GLU A 57 -2.41 5.59 0.76
C GLU A 57 -2.67 7.03 0.28
N GLN A 58 -3.60 7.73 0.94
CA GLN A 58 -3.95 9.12 0.66
C GLN A 58 -3.36 10.10 1.68
N TRP A 59 -2.58 9.61 2.64
CA TRP A 59 -2.01 10.47 3.68
C TRP A 59 -0.81 11.26 3.14
N GLN A 60 -0.53 12.36 3.82
CA GLN A 60 0.55 13.24 3.42
C GLN A 60 1.91 12.64 3.78
N VAL A 61 2.86 12.71 2.85
CA VAL A 61 4.25 12.31 3.09
C VAL A 61 4.86 13.20 4.18
N VAL A 62 5.47 12.61 5.19
CA VAL A 62 6.30 13.27 6.21
C VAL A 62 7.71 13.46 5.67
N GLY A 63 8.30 12.39 5.16
CA GLY A 63 9.61 12.38 4.53
C GLY A 63 9.96 11.04 3.92
N PRO A 64 10.81 11.02 2.88
CA PRO A 64 11.44 9.80 2.38
C PRO A 64 12.70 9.50 3.18
N SER A 65 13.16 8.26 3.15
CA SER A 65 14.50 7.88 3.61
C SER A 65 15.03 6.68 2.85
N PHE A 66 16.34 6.49 2.87
CA PHE A 66 17.00 5.29 2.40
C PHE A 66 17.90 4.76 3.53
N THR A 67 17.79 3.49 3.83
CA THR A 67 18.60 2.82 4.84
C THR A 67 19.59 1.90 4.15
N GLU A 68 20.86 2.29 4.11
CA GLU A 68 21.92 1.53 3.43
C GLU A 68 22.08 0.13 4.01
N ALA A 69 22.14 0.01 5.34
CA ALA A 69 22.33 -1.28 6.01
C ALA A 69 21.26 -2.33 5.66
N ALA A 70 20.00 -1.92 5.53
CA ALA A 70 18.89 -2.79 5.14
C ALA A 70 18.64 -2.80 3.62
N ASN A 71 19.27 -1.87 2.88
CA ASN A 71 19.05 -1.64 1.46
C ASN A 71 17.55 -1.50 1.15
N VAL A 72 16.88 -0.54 1.81
CA VAL A 72 15.46 -0.26 1.61
C VAL A 72 15.20 1.21 1.40
N LEU A 73 14.33 1.53 0.45
CA LEU A 73 13.71 2.83 0.27
C LEU A 73 12.46 2.91 1.14
N ARG A 74 12.24 4.09 1.73
CA ARG A 74 11.12 4.32 2.64
C ARG A 74 10.35 5.57 2.24
N ALA A 75 9.03 5.49 2.36
CA ALA A 75 8.18 6.66 2.47
C ALA A 75 7.44 6.62 3.80
N ILE A 76 7.49 7.72 4.50
CA ILE A 76 6.79 7.90 5.76
C ILE A 76 5.62 8.84 5.50
N VAL A 77 4.40 8.37 5.76
CA VAL A 77 3.16 9.14 5.61
C VAL A 77 2.44 9.26 6.94
N ALA A 78 1.72 10.37 7.14
CA ALA A 78 0.97 10.58 8.38
C ALA A 78 -0.43 11.11 8.11
N ASN A 79 -1.34 10.82 9.04
CA ASN A 79 -2.71 11.29 8.97
C ASN A 79 -2.81 12.81 9.23
N PRO A 80 -3.95 13.44 8.90
CA PRO A 80 -4.12 14.89 9.07
C PRO A 80 -3.86 15.39 10.50
N VAL A 81 -4.19 14.59 11.53
CA VAL A 81 -3.96 14.96 12.94
C VAL A 81 -2.46 15.13 13.21
N MET A 82 -1.66 14.16 12.79
CA MET A 82 -0.21 14.20 13.00
C MET A 82 0.48 15.25 12.12
N ILE A 83 0.04 15.41 10.88
CA ILE A 83 0.56 16.45 9.97
C ILE A 83 0.34 17.84 10.56
N LYS A 84 -0.85 18.12 11.11
CA LYS A 84 -1.13 19.39 11.78
C LYS A 84 -0.20 19.61 12.97
N ALA A 85 0.01 18.59 13.80
CA ALA A 85 0.96 18.68 14.92
C ALA A 85 2.38 19.00 14.48
N TYR A 86 2.88 18.38 13.42
CA TYR A 86 4.18 18.72 12.83
C TYR A 86 4.26 20.17 12.38
N GLN A 87 3.22 20.68 11.73
CA GLN A 87 3.14 22.06 11.26
C GLN A 87 3.12 23.07 12.43
N GLU A 88 2.60 22.66 13.58
CA GLU A 88 2.62 23.43 14.84
C GLU A 88 3.95 23.29 15.60
N GLY A 89 4.93 22.58 15.05
CA GLY A 89 6.27 22.44 15.60
C GLY A 89 6.48 21.26 16.55
N VAL A 90 5.49 20.36 16.68
CA VAL A 90 5.63 19.12 17.47
C VAL A 90 6.60 18.17 16.73
N PRO A 91 7.50 17.48 17.43
CA PRO A 91 7.79 17.50 18.87
C PRO A 91 8.85 18.54 19.25
N GLY A 92 9.36 19.33 18.29
CA GLY A 92 10.43 20.30 18.51
C GLY A 92 10.08 21.42 19.50
N ASN A 93 8.79 21.69 19.71
CA ASN A 93 8.30 22.66 20.68
C ASN A 93 8.12 22.06 22.10
N GLY A 94 8.59 20.83 22.32
CA GLY A 94 8.49 20.10 23.60
C GLY A 94 7.12 19.52 23.93
N LYS A 95 6.16 19.61 22.99
CA LYS A 95 4.82 19.01 23.17
C LYS A 95 4.79 17.59 22.59
N PRO A 96 4.03 16.67 23.20
CA PRO A 96 3.79 15.36 22.59
C PRO A 96 2.81 15.47 21.42
N PHE A 97 2.82 14.49 20.53
CA PHE A 97 1.79 14.35 19.52
C PHE A 97 0.43 14.08 20.18
N PRO A 98 -0.66 14.66 19.65
CA PRO A 98 -1.99 14.43 20.20
C PRO A 98 -2.48 13.00 19.93
N ASP A 99 -3.37 12.51 20.79
CA ASP A 99 -4.07 11.24 20.55
C ASP A 99 -4.78 11.26 19.19
N GLY A 100 -4.80 10.12 18.52
CA GLY A 100 -5.26 10.00 17.15
C GLY A 100 -4.20 10.30 16.09
N SER A 101 -2.99 10.73 16.47
CA SER A 101 -1.85 10.79 15.54
C SER A 101 -1.51 9.39 15.04
N LYS A 102 -1.33 9.27 13.71
CA LYS A 102 -0.98 8.01 13.06
C LYS A 102 0.10 8.26 12.01
N ILE A 103 1.10 7.40 11.98
CA ILE A 103 2.18 7.44 11.00
C ILE A 103 2.41 6.03 10.45
N VAL A 104 2.63 5.95 9.15
CA VAL A 104 2.89 4.71 8.43
C VAL A 104 4.22 4.82 7.72
N LYS A 105 5.03 3.79 7.83
CA LYS A 105 6.27 3.60 7.08
C LYS A 105 6.06 2.49 6.08
N LEU A 106 6.29 2.81 4.80
CA LEU A 106 6.30 1.85 3.70
C LEU A 106 7.75 1.59 3.32
N GLU A 107 8.13 0.33 3.17
CA GLU A 107 9.48 -0.07 2.77
C GLU A 107 9.48 -0.86 1.47
N TRP A 108 10.37 -0.49 0.55
CA TRP A 108 10.54 -1.16 -0.74
C TRP A 108 11.99 -1.55 -0.96
N LYS A 109 12.21 -2.63 -1.68
CA LYS A 109 13.51 -2.88 -2.29
C LYS A 109 13.81 -1.80 -3.33
N PRO A 110 15.02 -1.19 -3.32
CA PRO A 110 15.38 -0.22 -4.34
C PRO A 110 15.55 -0.92 -5.69
N LYS A 111 15.01 -0.31 -6.74
CA LYS A 111 15.14 -0.76 -8.12
C LYS A 111 15.86 0.30 -8.95
N LYS A 112 16.96 -0.08 -9.61
CA LYS A 112 17.60 0.77 -10.57
C LYS A 112 16.82 0.78 -11.87
N ILE A 113 16.62 1.95 -12.45
CA ILE A 113 16.07 2.13 -13.80
C ILE A 113 17.09 2.85 -14.67
N THR A 114 17.24 2.33 -15.89
CA THR A 114 18.18 2.84 -16.90
C THR A 114 17.49 3.11 -18.24
N ASP A 115 16.18 2.91 -18.30
CA ASP A 115 15.38 3.24 -19.48
C ASP A 115 15.31 4.75 -19.70
N PRO A 116 15.17 5.23 -20.94
CA PRO A 116 15.09 6.65 -21.21
C PRO A 116 14.04 7.37 -20.34
N PRO A 117 14.35 8.58 -19.83
CA PRO A 117 15.55 9.42 -20.09
C PRO A 117 16.80 9.04 -19.29
N PHE A 118 16.78 7.97 -18.51
CA PHE A 118 17.94 7.48 -17.76
C PHE A 118 18.84 6.61 -18.62
N SER A 119 20.01 6.27 -18.11
CA SER A 119 20.99 5.40 -18.78
C SER A 119 21.82 4.64 -17.75
N ALA A 120 22.65 3.69 -18.22
CA ALA A 120 23.59 3.00 -17.34
C ALA A 120 24.57 3.96 -16.63
N ASN A 121 24.88 5.12 -17.23
CA ASN A 121 25.75 6.14 -16.64
C ASN A 121 24.99 7.11 -15.73
N THR A 122 23.67 7.24 -15.88
CA THR A 122 22.79 8.12 -15.10
C THR A 122 21.54 7.35 -14.65
N PRO A 123 21.71 6.25 -13.91
CA PRO A 123 20.57 5.48 -13.45
C PRO A 123 19.80 6.25 -12.36
N ASP A 124 18.50 6.08 -12.32
CA ASP A 124 17.71 6.47 -11.17
C ASP A 124 17.42 5.28 -10.24
N THR A 125 17.03 5.57 -9.03
CA THR A 125 16.65 4.54 -8.03
C THR A 125 15.24 4.81 -7.55
N VAL A 126 14.36 3.88 -7.84
CA VAL A 126 12.93 3.97 -7.50
C VAL A 126 12.52 2.86 -6.54
N ALA A 127 11.32 2.99 -5.99
CA ALA A 127 10.70 1.90 -5.24
C ALA A 127 10.42 0.71 -6.18
N GLY A 128 10.94 -0.45 -5.82
CA GLY A 128 10.64 -1.74 -6.44
C GLY A 128 9.56 -2.48 -5.65
N ASP A 129 9.81 -3.75 -5.33
CA ASP A 129 8.85 -4.57 -4.58
C ASP A 129 8.67 -4.04 -3.16
N LEU A 130 7.42 -3.94 -2.73
CA LEU A 130 7.07 -3.67 -1.34
C LEU A 130 7.60 -4.81 -0.46
N VAL A 131 8.15 -4.46 0.69
CA VAL A 131 8.69 -5.42 1.66
C VAL A 131 7.76 -5.51 2.87
N GLU A 132 7.39 -4.35 3.40
CA GLU A 132 6.63 -4.27 4.64
C GLU A 132 5.90 -2.95 4.81
N VAL A 133 4.90 -2.95 5.68
CA VAL A 133 4.20 -1.77 6.17
C VAL A 133 4.24 -1.79 7.68
N GLU A 134 4.88 -0.78 8.26
CA GLU A 134 4.89 -0.55 9.69
C GLU A 134 4.05 0.68 10.02
N PHE A 135 3.42 0.69 11.18
CA PHE A 135 2.72 1.87 11.63
C PHE A 135 2.68 2.00 13.15
N ILE A 136 2.52 3.22 13.58
CA ILE A 136 2.35 3.56 14.99
C ILE A 136 1.18 4.52 15.17
N ILE A 137 0.50 4.38 16.29
CA ILE A 137 -0.73 5.11 16.61
C ILE A 137 -0.63 5.66 18.02
N LYS A 138 -0.92 6.96 18.20
CA LYS A 138 -1.01 7.60 19.51
C LYS A 138 -2.41 7.40 20.10
N ASP A 139 -2.45 6.76 21.26
CA ASP A 139 -3.60 6.67 22.16
C ASP A 139 -3.06 6.50 23.59
N SER A 140 -3.04 7.60 24.32
CA SER A 140 -2.43 7.68 25.65
C SER A 140 -3.12 6.78 26.69
N LYS A 141 -4.39 6.44 26.48
CA LYS A 141 -5.16 5.57 27.35
C LYS A 141 -4.93 4.09 27.02
N LYS A 142 -5.00 3.75 25.73
CA LYS A 142 -4.88 2.36 25.27
C LYS A 142 -3.45 1.84 25.41
N PHE A 143 -2.46 2.71 25.22
CA PHE A 143 -1.03 2.33 25.18
C PHE A 143 -0.23 2.99 26.33
N SER A 144 -0.83 3.10 27.52
CA SER A 144 -0.18 3.67 28.70
C SER A 144 1.17 3.04 29.02
N ASP A 145 1.32 1.72 28.80
CA ASP A 145 2.53 0.96 29.08
C ASP A 145 3.64 1.16 28.05
N THR A 146 3.34 1.86 26.96
CA THR A 146 4.27 2.13 25.85
C THR A 146 4.27 3.61 25.47
N HIS A 147 4.23 4.48 26.48
CA HIS A 147 4.27 5.95 26.36
C HIS A 147 3.15 6.53 25.49
N GLY A 148 2.03 5.84 25.40
CA GLY A 148 0.86 6.23 24.60
C GLY A 148 0.97 5.83 23.13
N TRP A 149 1.95 5.03 22.73
CA TRP A 149 2.12 4.59 21.35
C TRP A 149 1.87 3.09 21.17
N GLY A 150 1.00 2.74 20.22
CA GLY A 150 0.86 1.37 19.74
C GLY A 150 1.65 1.18 18.45
N TYR A 151 2.22 0.00 18.28
CA TYR A 151 3.11 -0.36 17.15
C TYR A 151 2.59 -1.60 16.44
N ALA A 152 2.73 -1.66 15.13
CA ALA A 152 2.44 -2.84 14.33
C ALA A 152 3.31 -2.88 13.07
N MET A 153 3.58 -4.10 12.60
CA MET A 153 4.31 -4.38 11.39
C MET A 153 3.66 -5.53 10.63
N PHE A 154 3.59 -5.39 9.32
CA PHE A 154 3.07 -6.40 8.41
C PHE A 154 4.05 -6.62 7.27
N ASP A 155 4.51 -7.85 7.13
CA ASP A 155 5.32 -8.30 6.00
C ASP A 155 4.47 -8.35 4.73
N TYR A 156 5.07 -8.07 3.58
CA TYR A 156 4.44 -8.22 2.27
C TYR A 156 5.21 -9.22 1.41
N ASP A 157 4.52 -10.23 0.94
CA ASP A 157 5.04 -11.17 -0.04
C ASP A 157 4.67 -10.70 -1.45
N ALA A 158 5.66 -10.19 -2.17
CA ALA A 158 5.49 -9.69 -3.54
C ALA A 158 5.09 -10.80 -4.54
N ALA A 159 5.43 -12.06 -4.27
CA ALA A 159 5.09 -13.16 -5.16
C ALA A 159 3.59 -13.52 -5.10
N SER A 160 3.00 -13.50 -3.90
CA SER A 160 1.57 -13.79 -3.71
C SER A 160 0.71 -12.53 -3.67
N GLY A 161 1.31 -11.34 -3.50
CA GLY A 161 0.60 -10.08 -3.33
C GLY A 161 -0.14 -9.98 -1.99
N LYS A 162 0.31 -10.71 -0.97
CA LYS A 162 -0.38 -10.82 0.33
C LYS A 162 0.44 -10.24 1.48
N PHE A 163 -0.27 -9.66 2.44
CA PHE A 163 0.29 -9.26 3.72
C PHE A 163 0.14 -10.35 4.75
N SER A 164 1.04 -10.38 5.72
CA SER A 164 0.93 -11.18 6.94
C SER A 164 1.44 -10.38 8.13
N PRO A 165 0.90 -10.61 9.35
CA PRO A 165 1.47 -10.02 10.55
C PRO A 165 2.93 -10.44 10.69
N ALA A 166 3.84 -9.49 10.88
CA ALA A 166 5.22 -9.79 11.15
C ALA A 166 5.38 -10.51 12.50
N THR A 167 6.32 -11.43 12.57
CA THR A 167 6.56 -12.28 13.74
C THR A 167 8.01 -12.24 14.16
N THR A 168 8.31 -12.74 15.38
CA THR A 168 9.68 -12.91 15.83
C THR A 168 10.50 -13.84 14.96
N SER A 169 9.87 -14.74 14.21
CA SER A 169 10.55 -15.63 13.26
C SER A 169 10.93 -14.92 11.97
N SER A 170 10.10 -13.95 11.49
CA SER A 170 10.46 -13.15 10.32
C SER A 170 11.49 -12.07 10.64
N HIS A 171 11.51 -11.55 11.88
CA HIS A 171 12.38 -10.46 12.32
C HIS A 171 13.03 -10.77 13.71
N PRO A 172 13.82 -11.81 13.84
CA PRO A 172 14.46 -12.12 15.12
C PRO A 172 15.52 -11.06 15.49
N PRO A 173 15.74 -10.76 16.76
CA PRO A 173 15.11 -11.35 17.95
C PRO A 173 13.86 -10.61 18.42
N VAL A 174 13.38 -9.65 17.66
CA VAL A 174 12.35 -8.66 18.03
C VAL A 174 10.98 -9.15 17.61
N GLY A 175 10.01 -9.12 18.52
CA GLY A 175 8.60 -9.25 18.17
C GLY A 175 8.09 -7.93 17.55
N HIS A 176 6.87 -7.95 17.03
CA HIS A 176 6.28 -6.81 16.33
C HIS A 176 4.97 -6.35 16.96
N ASP A 177 4.89 -6.53 18.28
CA ASP A 177 3.84 -5.97 19.12
C ASP A 177 4.20 -4.56 19.63
N ALA A 178 3.30 -3.96 20.39
CA ALA A 178 3.48 -2.63 20.94
C ALA A 178 4.73 -2.51 21.84
N LYS A 179 5.08 -3.55 22.61
CA LYS A 179 6.22 -3.52 23.55
C LYS A 179 7.56 -3.54 22.81
N CYS A 180 7.66 -4.33 21.77
CA CYS A 180 8.86 -4.41 20.94
C CYS A 180 9.11 -3.09 20.21
N GLY A 181 8.07 -2.51 19.61
CA GLY A 181 8.14 -1.20 18.99
C GLY A 181 8.56 -0.11 19.98
N ALA A 182 7.96 -0.10 21.17
CA ALA A 182 8.32 0.85 22.22
C ALA A 182 9.78 0.75 22.61
N ALA A 183 10.32 -0.44 22.80
CA ALA A 183 11.72 -0.64 23.17
C ALA A 183 12.69 -0.06 22.13
N CYS A 184 12.41 -0.22 20.82
CA CYS A 184 13.21 0.39 19.76
C CYS A 184 13.05 1.90 19.75
N HIS A 185 11.84 2.42 19.97
CA HIS A 185 11.53 3.85 19.89
C HIS A 185 11.97 4.65 21.12
N GLU A 186 12.42 4.00 22.21
CA GLU A 186 13.08 4.66 23.34
C GLU A 186 14.26 5.55 22.90
N LEU A 187 14.96 5.20 21.84
CA LEU A 187 16.03 6.02 21.26
C LEU A 187 15.55 7.39 20.75
N ALA A 188 14.24 7.55 20.56
CA ALA A 188 13.61 8.79 20.12
C ALA A 188 12.74 9.44 21.22
N ALA A 189 12.91 9.08 22.49
CA ALA A 189 12.09 9.57 23.60
C ALA A 189 12.00 11.11 23.65
N SER A 190 13.10 11.80 23.39
CA SER A 190 13.14 13.28 23.34
C SER A 190 12.29 13.91 22.21
N LYS A 191 11.82 13.08 21.29
CA LYS A 191 10.97 13.46 20.15
C LYS A 191 9.60 12.79 20.20
N ASP A 192 9.11 12.57 21.41
CA ASP A 192 7.88 11.79 21.66
C ASP A 192 7.89 10.45 20.90
N TYR A 193 9.05 9.74 20.95
CA TYR A 193 9.23 8.40 20.36
C TYR A 193 9.12 8.33 18.83
N ILE A 194 9.26 9.47 18.12
CA ILE A 194 9.18 9.56 16.67
C ILE A 194 10.54 9.87 16.05
N PHE A 195 11.07 8.98 15.22
CA PHE A 195 12.35 9.18 14.53
C PHE A 195 12.27 10.22 13.41
N THR A 196 11.15 10.24 12.68
CA THR A 196 11.04 11.00 11.44
C THR A 196 10.72 12.46 11.70
N ALA A 197 11.59 13.36 11.21
CA ALA A 197 11.31 14.78 11.18
C ALA A 197 10.44 15.14 9.95
N TYR A 198 9.59 16.14 10.10
CA TYR A 198 8.81 16.68 8.99
C TYR A 198 9.73 17.49 8.06
N SER A 199 9.84 17.05 6.83
CA SER A 199 10.72 17.71 5.85
C SER A 199 10.22 19.11 5.50
N LYS A 200 11.15 20.04 5.31
CA LYS A 200 10.82 21.39 4.78
C LYS A 200 10.20 21.26 3.39
N ARG A 201 9.27 22.15 3.09
CA ARG A 201 8.53 22.20 1.81
C ARG A 201 8.35 23.65 1.40
#